data_fd6ad53f29c266fe96a547d1ae2060a4
#
_entry.id   fd6ad53f29c266fe96a547d1ae2060a4
#
_cell.length_a   1.000
_cell.length_b   1.000
_cell.length_c   1.000
_cell.angle_alpha   90.00
_cell.angle_beta   90.00
_cell.angle_gamma   90.00
#
_symmetry.space_group_name_H-M   'P 1'
#
loop_
_entity.id
_entity.type
_entity.pdbx_description
1 polymer ?
#
loop_
_entity_poly.entity_id
_entity_poly.type
_entity_poly.pdbx_seq_one_letter_code
_entity_poly.pdbx_strand_id
1 'polypeptide(L)'
;MYLTHSIHIKQNHKNYEMLDEYAFLCKNLYNVATYLSRQGIITENKNPSAFDIINLLTKEKHSDYTAMPAKVSQSIINKVYQNFQSFWKAIKNYHKDKSKFTGRPKLPKYLDKTKGRANIIFTKQAISKRDFNNGVLTLSSRFDTKLSFDLGKLKNVITYDDLQEVKVIKTSYGYSISIIYKIIEPVTKENSGRYLAVDLGVNNLLTVAGNINSTPFIITGKTIKSVNQFFNKTKAKLISQKDKLSNKSVAQKQHIDKQLNYLSFRRSNLIKDYLHKTSHYLINYAVTNKITTIVIGLNPNWKQGINIGKKNNQKFVSIPFARLVQMIQYKAKLQGIDVVITEESYTSKCSFLDNETLQKHDSYLGKRLKRGLFESLTGRFINADVNGALNILRKVIGDFKFDPIVVCSTPKIINILKI
;
A
#
# COMPACT_ATOMS: atom_id res chain seq x y z
N MET A 1 -0.60 7.04 16.68
CA MET A 1 -0.65 6.53 15.28
C MET A 1 0.68 6.79 14.59
N TYR A 2 1.13 5.91 13.68
CA TYR A 2 2.36 6.13 12.92
C TYR A 2 2.03 6.53 11.49
N LEU A 3 2.70 7.57 10.99
CA LEU A 3 2.63 8.01 9.61
C LEU A 3 4.00 7.91 8.94
N THR A 4 4.01 7.91 7.62
CA THR A 4 5.24 7.85 6.82
C THR A 4 5.22 8.94 5.75
N HIS A 5 6.27 9.76 5.75
CA HIS A 5 6.59 10.65 4.64
C HIS A 5 7.69 10.02 3.78
N SER A 6 7.60 10.17 2.46
CA SER A 6 8.57 9.56 1.54
C SER A 6 9.22 10.58 0.62
N ILE A 7 10.55 10.61 0.60
CA ILE A 7 11.37 11.37 -0.34
C ILE A 7 11.91 10.40 -1.40
N HIS A 8 11.78 10.73 -2.68
CA HIS A 8 12.24 9.88 -3.77
C HIS A 8 13.58 10.37 -4.32
N ILE A 9 14.56 9.48 -4.32
CA ILE A 9 15.92 9.72 -4.84
C ILE A 9 16.04 8.98 -6.17
N LYS A 10 16.08 9.73 -7.27
CA LYS A 10 16.27 9.19 -8.62
C LYS A 10 17.74 8.85 -8.85
N GLN A 11 18.03 8.07 -9.91
CA GLN A 11 19.40 7.65 -10.24
C GLN A 11 20.35 8.82 -10.57
N ASN A 12 19.85 9.96 -11.04
CA ASN A 12 20.64 11.16 -11.32
C ASN A 12 20.78 12.12 -10.11
N HIS A 13 20.33 11.74 -8.92
CA HIS A 13 20.47 12.55 -7.72
C HIS A 13 21.90 12.45 -7.18
N LYS A 14 22.47 13.55 -6.69
CA LYS A 14 23.85 13.61 -6.16
C LYS A 14 24.19 12.56 -5.09
N ASN A 15 23.20 12.20 -4.28
CA ASN A 15 23.39 11.21 -3.21
C ASN A 15 23.04 9.77 -3.63
N TYR A 16 22.78 9.49 -4.92
CA TYR A 16 22.33 8.17 -5.35
C TYR A 16 23.43 7.13 -5.20
N GLU A 17 24.64 7.41 -5.69
CA GLU A 17 25.78 6.48 -5.63
C GLU A 17 26.14 6.12 -4.19
N MET A 18 26.19 7.13 -3.32
CA MET A 18 26.45 6.93 -1.89
C MET A 18 25.37 6.04 -1.23
N LEU A 19 24.09 6.25 -1.56
CA LEU A 19 23.01 5.40 -1.06
C LEU A 19 23.11 3.96 -1.61
N ASP A 20 23.53 3.79 -2.86
CA ASP A 20 23.66 2.46 -3.49
C ASP A 20 24.81 1.68 -2.87
N GLU A 21 25.94 2.34 -2.62
CA GLU A 21 27.07 1.78 -1.89
C GLU A 21 26.66 1.42 -0.46
N TYR A 22 26.01 2.31 0.26
CA TYR A 22 25.55 2.04 1.62
C TYR A 22 24.60 0.84 1.68
N ALA A 23 23.65 0.75 0.75
CA ALA A 23 22.73 -0.38 0.66
C ALA A 23 23.47 -1.70 0.30
N PHE A 24 24.59 -1.60 -0.42
CA PHE A 24 25.46 -2.74 -0.71
C PHE A 24 26.21 -3.20 0.54
N LEU A 25 26.78 -2.30 1.33
CA LEU A 25 27.42 -2.63 2.62
C LEU A 25 26.41 -3.28 3.58
N CYS A 26 25.20 -2.71 3.67
CA CYS A 26 24.12 -3.32 4.44
C CYS A 26 23.76 -4.74 3.99
N LYS A 27 23.80 -5.02 2.67
CA LYS A 27 23.59 -6.36 2.10
C LYS A 27 24.71 -7.33 2.52
N ASN A 28 25.95 -6.87 2.53
CA ASN A 28 27.07 -7.72 2.98
C ASN A 28 26.82 -8.17 4.43
N LEU A 29 26.61 -7.22 5.34
CA LEU A 29 26.33 -7.54 6.75
C LEU A 29 25.06 -8.39 6.92
N TYR A 30 24.00 -8.12 6.12
CA TYR A 30 22.79 -8.96 6.12
C TYR A 30 23.13 -10.41 5.79
N ASN A 31 23.98 -10.65 4.80
CA ASN A 31 24.39 -11.99 4.40
C ASN A 31 25.27 -12.67 5.46
N VAL A 32 26.18 -11.95 6.09
CA VAL A 32 27.00 -12.45 7.22
C VAL A 32 26.10 -12.87 8.39
N ALA A 33 25.17 -11.99 8.82
CA ALA A 33 24.24 -12.31 9.90
C ALA A 33 23.31 -13.49 9.54
N THR A 34 22.89 -13.59 8.26
CA THR A 34 22.09 -14.73 7.77
C THR A 34 22.91 -16.02 7.81
N TYR A 35 24.19 -15.97 7.46
CA TYR A 35 25.10 -17.11 7.54
C TYR A 35 25.23 -17.60 8.99
N LEU A 36 25.58 -16.72 9.92
CA LEU A 36 25.71 -17.05 11.34
C LEU A 36 24.43 -17.64 11.93
N SER A 37 23.25 -17.04 11.59
CA SER A 37 21.96 -17.57 12.03
C SER A 37 21.71 -18.99 11.48
N ARG A 38 22.07 -19.26 10.22
CA ARG A 38 21.91 -20.59 9.63
C ARG A 38 22.89 -21.60 10.22
N GLN A 39 24.15 -21.20 10.45
CA GLN A 39 25.14 -22.08 11.08
C GLN A 39 24.66 -22.49 12.49
N GLY A 40 24.26 -21.55 13.34
CA GLY A 40 23.74 -21.88 14.67
C GLY A 40 22.56 -22.85 14.63
N ILE A 41 21.68 -22.76 13.63
CA ILE A 41 20.57 -23.71 13.46
C ILE A 41 21.09 -25.09 13.02
N ILE A 42 22.08 -25.17 12.14
CA ILE A 42 22.60 -26.42 11.57
C ILE A 42 23.51 -27.14 12.58
N THR A 43 24.42 -26.41 13.24
CA THR A 43 25.43 -26.99 14.13
C THR A 43 24.94 -27.17 15.56
N GLU A 44 24.15 -26.20 16.07
CA GLU A 44 23.74 -26.14 17.49
C GLU A 44 22.25 -26.37 17.69
N ASN A 45 21.50 -26.58 16.62
CA ASN A 45 20.03 -26.64 16.62
C ASN A 45 19.38 -25.42 17.33
N LYS A 46 20.07 -24.28 17.34
CA LYS A 46 19.66 -23.06 17.99
C LYS A 46 19.85 -21.85 17.08
N ASN A 47 18.85 -20.99 16.99
CA ASN A 47 18.99 -19.69 16.31
C ASN A 47 19.66 -18.70 17.27
N PRO A 48 20.90 -18.22 16.98
CA PRO A 48 21.55 -17.22 17.82
C PRO A 48 20.69 -15.95 17.90
N SER A 49 20.72 -15.28 19.05
CA SER A 49 20.02 -14.01 19.21
C SER A 49 20.74 -12.90 18.43
N ALA A 50 20.03 -11.79 18.19
CA ALA A 50 20.67 -10.62 17.58
C ALA A 50 21.83 -10.10 18.44
N PHE A 51 21.71 -10.18 19.77
CA PHE A 51 22.73 -9.77 20.72
C PHE A 51 24.00 -10.63 20.61
N ASP A 52 23.86 -11.95 20.48
CA ASP A 52 25.00 -12.87 20.33
C ASP A 52 25.78 -12.56 19.04
N ILE A 53 25.06 -12.34 17.91
CA ILE A 53 25.69 -11.99 16.63
C ILE A 53 26.38 -10.62 16.70
N ILE A 54 25.76 -9.62 17.35
CA ILE A 54 26.34 -8.29 17.55
C ILE A 54 27.64 -8.39 18.36
N ASN A 55 27.63 -9.13 19.47
CA ASN A 55 28.80 -9.30 20.32
C ASN A 55 29.95 -10.02 19.60
N LEU A 56 29.63 -11.10 18.88
CA LEU A 56 30.62 -11.84 18.09
C LEU A 56 31.30 -10.91 17.07
N LEU A 57 30.50 -10.23 16.21
CA LEU A 57 31.03 -9.36 15.16
C LEU A 57 31.75 -8.11 15.69
N THR A 58 31.37 -7.65 16.88
CA THR A 58 32.06 -6.53 17.58
C THR A 58 33.41 -6.99 18.10
N LYS A 59 33.46 -8.16 18.76
CA LYS A 59 34.68 -8.74 19.30
C LYS A 59 35.71 -9.04 18.21
N GLU A 60 35.24 -9.59 17.09
CA GLU A 60 36.08 -9.93 15.92
C GLU A 60 36.44 -8.71 15.06
N LYS A 61 35.91 -7.54 15.36
CA LYS A 61 36.03 -6.31 14.53
C LYS A 61 35.74 -6.59 13.06
N HIS A 62 34.69 -7.40 12.81
CA HIS A 62 34.34 -7.86 11.46
C HIS A 62 34.18 -6.68 10.50
N SER A 63 34.81 -6.73 9.32
CA SER A 63 34.86 -5.63 8.36
C SER A 63 33.47 -5.11 7.94
N ASP A 64 32.54 -6.00 7.60
CA ASP A 64 31.18 -5.61 7.20
C ASP A 64 30.37 -4.99 8.35
N TYR A 65 30.68 -5.34 9.61
CA TYR A 65 30.04 -4.72 10.78
C TYR A 65 30.58 -3.32 11.05
N THR A 66 31.91 -3.14 10.93
CA THR A 66 32.59 -1.86 11.19
C THR A 66 32.53 -0.89 10.03
N ALA A 67 32.14 -1.33 8.82
CA ALA A 67 31.98 -0.47 7.64
C ALA A 67 30.90 0.62 7.80
N MET A 68 29.99 0.44 8.74
CA MET A 68 28.88 1.36 8.98
C MET A 68 28.83 1.80 10.44
N PRO A 69 28.13 2.93 10.77
CA PRO A 69 27.85 3.31 12.15
C PRO A 69 27.15 2.17 12.91
N ALA A 70 27.58 1.94 14.16
CA ALA A 70 27.14 0.79 14.97
C ALA A 70 25.62 0.62 15.03
N LYS A 71 24.86 1.72 15.17
CA LYS A 71 23.39 1.67 15.22
C LYS A 71 22.76 1.16 13.93
N VAL A 72 23.35 1.46 12.76
CA VAL A 72 22.88 0.94 11.48
C VAL A 72 23.21 -0.55 11.37
N SER A 73 24.45 -0.96 11.69
CA SER A 73 24.87 -2.36 11.69
C SER A 73 23.99 -3.21 12.62
N GLN A 74 23.74 -2.74 13.85
CA GLN A 74 22.83 -3.38 14.80
C GLN A 74 21.39 -3.52 14.24
N SER A 75 20.89 -2.49 13.54
CA SER A 75 19.56 -2.53 12.93
C SER A 75 19.44 -3.59 11.84
N ILE A 76 20.51 -3.83 11.04
CA ILE A 76 20.54 -4.87 10.02
C ILE A 76 20.52 -6.26 10.66
N ILE A 77 21.34 -6.50 11.70
CA ILE A 77 21.39 -7.78 12.42
C ILE A 77 20.02 -8.06 13.09
N ASN A 78 19.43 -7.06 13.75
CA ASN A 78 18.08 -7.17 14.32
C ASN A 78 17.03 -7.52 13.25
N LYS A 79 17.16 -6.95 12.03
CA LYS A 79 16.26 -7.28 10.92
C LYS A 79 16.40 -8.74 10.47
N VAL A 80 17.63 -9.27 10.40
CA VAL A 80 17.86 -10.69 10.11
C VAL A 80 17.21 -11.56 11.19
N TYR A 81 17.46 -11.26 12.46
CA TYR A 81 16.85 -11.98 13.57
C TYR A 81 15.31 -11.99 13.49
N GLN A 82 14.69 -10.84 13.24
CA GLN A 82 13.23 -10.74 13.02
C GLN A 82 12.73 -11.61 11.86
N ASN A 83 13.51 -11.73 10.78
CA ASN A 83 13.17 -12.58 9.65
C ASN A 83 13.14 -14.07 10.06
N PHE A 84 14.12 -14.53 10.86
CA PHE A 84 14.13 -15.89 11.40
C PHE A 84 13.00 -16.11 12.40
N GLN A 85 12.71 -15.18 13.27
CA GLN A 85 11.55 -15.25 14.17
C GLN A 85 10.23 -15.40 13.39
N SER A 86 10.08 -14.63 12.32
CA SER A 86 8.92 -14.72 11.42
C SER A 86 8.82 -16.08 10.75
N PHE A 87 9.96 -16.63 10.32
CA PHE A 87 10.03 -17.98 9.75
C PHE A 87 9.57 -19.04 10.76
N TRP A 88 10.09 -19.02 11.99
CA TRP A 88 9.70 -19.99 13.02
C TRP A 88 8.21 -19.90 13.37
N LYS A 89 7.68 -18.68 13.47
CA LYS A 89 6.24 -18.48 13.67
C LYS A 89 5.42 -19.04 12.49
N ALA A 90 5.89 -18.83 11.26
CA ALA A 90 5.23 -19.38 10.08
C ALA A 90 5.27 -20.90 10.04
N ILE A 91 6.41 -21.55 10.39
CA ILE A 91 6.54 -23.00 10.49
C ILE A 91 5.58 -23.56 11.54
N LYS A 92 5.52 -22.96 12.74
CA LYS A 92 4.58 -23.36 13.79
C LYS A 92 3.12 -23.30 13.32
N ASN A 93 2.75 -22.23 12.60
CA ASN A 93 1.39 -22.08 12.05
C ASN A 93 1.13 -23.06 10.90
N TYR A 94 2.13 -23.35 10.06
CA TYR A 94 2.03 -24.34 8.99
C TYR A 94 1.77 -25.76 9.54
N HIS A 95 2.41 -26.14 10.64
CA HIS A 95 2.16 -27.44 11.29
C HIS A 95 0.75 -27.51 11.91
N LYS A 96 0.18 -26.37 12.35
CA LYS A 96 -1.19 -26.34 12.88
C LYS A 96 -2.24 -26.45 11.76
N ASP A 97 -2.03 -25.77 10.65
CA ASP A 97 -2.97 -25.73 9.54
C ASP A 97 -2.26 -25.46 8.20
N LYS A 98 -1.99 -26.54 7.46
CA LYS A 98 -1.32 -26.49 6.16
C LYS A 98 -2.17 -25.81 5.09
N SER A 99 -3.51 -25.84 5.21
CA SER A 99 -4.43 -25.30 4.20
C SER A 99 -4.31 -23.78 4.02
N LYS A 100 -3.84 -23.08 5.05
CA LYS A 100 -3.61 -21.63 5.04
C LYS A 100 -2.35 -21.20 4.27
N PHE A 101 -1.57 -22.15 3.77
CA PHE A 101 -0.29 -21.87 3.11
C PHE A 101 -0.26 -22.45 1.70
N THR A 102 0.34 -21.74 0.76
CA THR A 102 0.59 -22.22 -0.61
C THR A 102 1.74 -23.23 -0.68
N GLY A 103 2.49 -23.41 0.41
CA GLY A 103 3.59 -24.36 0.53
C GLY A 103 4.34 -24.19 1.87
N ARG A 104 5.26 -25.12 2.15
CA ARG A 104 6.07 -25.08 3.39
C ARG A 104 6.93 -23.80 3.44
N PRO A 105 6.89 -23.03 4.54
CA PRO A 105 7.77 -21.87 4.73
C PRO A 105 9.25 -22.26 4.57
N LYS A 106 10.02 -21.37 3.94
CA LYS A 106 11.45 -21.58 3.68
C LYS A 106 12.28 -20.65 4.53
N LEU A 107 13.48 -21.09 4.91
CA LEU A 107 14.47 -20.27 5.62
C LEU A 107 14.74 -18.94 4.89
N PRO A 108 14.99 -17.84 5.62
CA PRO A 108 15.44 -16.58 5.04
C PRO A 108 16.61 -16.78 4.09
N LYS A 109 16.52 -16.19 2.89
CA LYS A 109 17.53 -16.34 1.83
C LYS A 109 18.60 -15.27 1.95
N TYR A 110 19.79 -15.60 1.42
CA TYR A 110 20.81 -14.60 1.12
C TYR A 110 20.34 -13.63 0.04
N LEU A 111 20.79 -12.40 0.13
CA LEU A 111 20.67 -11.44 -0.96
C LEU A 111 21.74 -11.71 -2.01
N ASP A 112 21.46 -11.37 -3.28
CA ASP A 112 22.39 -11.57 -4.39
C ASP A 112 23.75 -10.94 -4.10
N LYS A 113 24.85 -11.66 -4.42
CA LYS A 113 26.21 -11.26 -4.09
C LYS A 113 26.59 -9.91 -4.69
N THR A 114 26.25 -9.68 -5.95
CA THR A 114 26.67 -8.50 -6.73
C THR A 114 25.56 -7.44 -6.88
N LYS A 115 24.35 -7.88 -7.19
CA LYS A 115 23.20 -7.00 -7.49
C LYS A 115 22.32 -6.72 -6.26
N GLY A 116 22.46 -7.49 -5.18
CA GLY A 116 21.67 -7.35 -3.97
C GLY A 116 21.89 -5.99 -3.30
N ARG A 117 20.84 -5.46 -2.71
CA ARG A 117 20.86 -4.26 -1.85
C ARG A 117 19.92 -4.52 -0.69
N ALA A 118 20.37 -4.26 0.52
CA ALA A 118 19.51 -4.30 1.71
C ALA A 118 18.92 -2.92 2.00
N ASN A 119 17.79 -2.89 2.70
CA ASN A 119 17.25 -1.64 3.21
C ASN A 119 18.18 -1.10 4.30
N ILE A 120 18.46 0.20 4.27
CA ILE A 120 19.21 0.88 5.32
C ILE A 120 18.20 1.36 6.37
N ILE A 121 18.43 1.06 7.64
CA ILE A 121 17.52 1.42 8.73
C ILE A 121 18.28 2.30 9.73
N PHE A 122 17.81 3.52 9.86
CA PHE A 122 18.32 4.51 10.81
C PHE A 122 17.32 4.65 11.96
N THR A 123 17.72 4.23 13.15
CA THR A 123 16.99 4.59 14.37
C THR A 123 17.11 6.07 14.64
N LYS A 124 16.24 6.64 15.48
CA LYS A 124 16.27 8.07 15.88
C LYS A 124 17.67 8.53 16.29
N GLN A 125 18.43 7.70 17.03
CA GLN A 125 19.81 7.99 17.47
C GLN A 125 20.83 8.11 16.34
N ALA A 126 20.54 7.55 15.15
CA ALA A 126 21.40 7.61 13.97
C ALA A 126 21.09 8.81 13.07
N ILE A 127 20.33 9.79 13.56
CA ILE A 127 19.87 10.97 12.84
C ILE A 127 20.26 12.22 13.65
N SER A 128 20.87 13.21 12.99
CA SER A 128 21.27 14.47 13.63
C SER A 128 20.04 15.25 14.12
N LYS A 129 19.87 15.40 15.44
CA LYS A 129 18.80 16.21 16.03
C LYS A 129 18.93 17.69 15.64
N ARG A 130 20.16 18.23 15.66
CA ARG A 130 20.43 19.62 15.29
C ARG A 130 19.98 19.92 13.87
N ASP A 131 20.41 19.09 12.92
CA ASP A 131 20.10 19.30 11.50
C ASP A 131 18.60 19.11 11.24
N PHE A 132 17.98 18.11 11.89
CA PHE A 132 16.56 17.85 11.78
C PHE A 132 15.70 19.04 12.21
N ASN A 133 16.04 19.68 13.32
CA ASN A 133 15.37 20.89 13.81
C ASN A 133 15.54 22.08 12.84
N ASN A 134 16.63 22.09 12.05
CA ASN A 134 16.87 23.08 10.99
C ASN A 134 16.22 22.67 9.65
N GLY A 135 15.38 21.64 9.61
CA GLY A 135 14.67 21.18 8.42
C GLY A 135 15.51 20.30 7.48
N VAL A 136 16.63 19.76 7.95
CA VAL A 136 17.53 18.89 7.16
C VAL A 136 17.62 17.51 7.80
N LEU A 137 17.28 16.48 7.07
CA LEU A 137 17.48 15.09 7.46
C LEU A 137 18.93 14.69 7.18
N THR A 138 19.78 14.66 8.19
CA THR A 138 21.16 14.14 8.09
C THR A 138 21.24 12.77 8.72
N LEU A 139 21.61 11.78 7.87
CA LEU A 139 21.73 10.36 8.23
C LEU A 139 23.18 10.05 8.57
N SER A 140 23.41 9.28 9.63
CA SER A 140 24.76 8.89 10.01
C SER A 140 25.38 7.96 8.95
N SER A 141 26.62 8.23 8.57
CA SER A 141 27.40 7.43 7.63
C SER A 141 28.87 7.49 8.02
N ARG A 142 29.69 6.60 7.43
CA ARG A 142 31.14 6.65 7.49
C ARG A 142 31.76 7.22 6.21
N PHE A 143 30.94 7.80 5.35
CA PHE A 143 31.42 8.52 4.16
C PHE A 143 31.92 9.91 4.54
N ASP A 144 32.90 10.43 3.83
CA ASP A 144 33.46 11.77 4.05
C ASP A 144 32.41 12.86 3.81
N THR A 145 31.52 12.63 2.87
CA THR A 145 30.41 13.54 2.56
C THR A 145 29.17 13.23 3.37
N LYS A 146 28.54 14.28 3.94
CA LYS A 146 27.29 14.12 4.71
C LYS A 146 26.13 13.67 3.82
N LEU A 147 25.43 12.66 4.27
CA LEU A 147 24.22 12.15 3.64
C LEU A 147 22.99 12.94 4.12
N SER A 148 22.69 14.05 3.46
CA SER A 148 21.67 15.01 3.90
C SER A 148 20.59 15.24 2.86
N PHE A 149 19.34 15.46 3.33
CA PHE A 149 18.15 15.67 2.50
C PHE A 149 17.27 16.76 3.12
N ASP A 150 16.66 17.59 2.28
CA ASP A 150 15.68 18.59 2.74
C ASP A 150 14.37 17.89 3.17
N LEU A 151 13.87 18.25 4.35
CA LEU A 151 12.58 17.78 4.86
C LEU A 151 11.38 18.44 4.16
N GLY A 152 11.61 19.55 3.45
CA GLY A 152 10.55 20.29 2.76
C GLY A 152 9.42 20.70 3.72
N LYS A 153 8.18 20.44 3.33
CA LYS A 153 6.99 20.76 4.15
C LYS A 153 6.92 19.97 5.47
N LEU A 154 7.61 18.84 5.56
CA LEU A 154 7.56 17.99 6.75
C LEU A 154 8.13 18.68 8.00
N LYS A 155 9.11 19.59 7.84
CA LYS A 155 9.71 20.37 8.93
C LYS A 155 8.70 21.16 9.78
N ASN A 156 7.55 21.53 9.19
CA ASN A 156 6.49 22.27 9.87
C ASN A 156 5.40 21.35 10.46
N VAL A 157 5.52 20.03 10.28
CA VAL A 157 4.49 19.05 10.66
C VAL A 157 4.95 18.21 11.86
N ILE A 158 6.25 17.92 11.95
CA ILE A 158 6.79 17.04 12.98
C ILE A 158 8.04 17.64 13.62
N THR A 159 8.26 17.29 14.88
CA THR A 159 9.48 17.57 15.63
C THR A 159 10.41 16.35 15.59
N TYR A 160 11.67 16.53 16.04
CA TYR A 160 12.59 15.39 16.20
C TYR A 160 12.02 14.36 17.21
N ASP A 161 11.21 14.79 18.18
CA ASP A 161 10.69 13.88 19.21
C ASP A 161 9.60 12.94 18.66
N ASP A 162 8.90 13.36 17.65
CA ASP A 162 7.93 12.53 16.92
C ASP A 162 8.59 11.47 16.06
N LEU A 163 9.85 11.70 15.64
CA LEU A 163 10.59 10.80 14.76
C LEU A 163 10.83 9.44 15.43
N GLN A 164 10.58 8.35 14.69
CA GLN A 164 10.81 6.99 15.15
C GLN A 164 12.02 6.35 14.44
N GLU A 165 11.97 6.26 13.14
CA GLU A 165 13.01 5.68 12.31
C GLU A 165 12.97 6.23 10.88
N VAL A 166 14.07 6.11 10.17
CA VAL A 166 14.14 6.38 8.74
C VAL A 166 14.61 5.13 8.01
N LYS A 167 13.90 4.75 6.96
CA LYS A 167 14.25 3.62 6.10
C LYS A 167 14.60 4.10 4.71
N VAL A 168 15.74 3.67 4.19
CA VAL A 168 16.09 3.85 2.79
C VAL A 168 15.87 2.53 2.06
N ILE A 169 14.98 2.55 1.08
CA ILE A 169 14.47 1.35 0.40
C ILE A 169 14.77 1.45 -1.09
N LYS A 170 15.43 0.43 -1.66
CA LYS A 170 15.65 0.34 -3.11
C LYS A 170 14.31 0.22 -3.83
N THR A 171 14.12 1.04 -4.86
CA THR A 171 12.97 0.98 -5.75
C THR A 171 13.40 0.55 -7.14
N SER A 172 12.45 0.38 -8.05
CA SER A 172 12.76 0.04 -9.45
C SER A 172 13.59 1.11 -10.17
N TYR A 173 13.57 2.36 -9.68
CA TYR A 173 14.27 3.50 -10.32
C TYR A 173 14.86 4.47 -9.30
N GLY A 174 15.71 3.96 -8.40
CA GLY A 174 16.38 4.77 -7.38
C GLY A 174 16.08 4.29 -5.97
N TYR A 175 15.95 5.22 -5.03
CA TYR A 175 15.67 4.96 -3.62
C TYR A 175 14.45 5.75 -3.13
N SER A 176 13.78 5.21 -2.12
CA SER A 176 12.77 5.92 -1.34
C SER A 176 13.26 6.04 0.09
N ILE A 177 13.37 7.27 0.60
CA ILE A 177 13.63 7.56 2.00
C ILE A 177 12.28 7.68 2.68
N SER A 178 11.96 6.76 3.57
CA SER A 178 10.71 6.72 4.33
C SER A 178 10.97 7.20 5.75
N ILE A 179 10.45 8.36 6.09
CA ILE A 179 10.54 8.98 7.41
C ILE A 179 9.29 8.56 8.18
N ILE A 180 9.46 7.75 9.23
CA ILE A 180 8.38 7.22 10.04
C ILE A 180 8.32 8.03 11.34
N TYR A 181 7.14 8.58 11.63
CA TYR A 181 6.91 9.43 12.79
C TYR A 181 5.59 9.11 13.47
N LYS A 182 5.51 9.44 14.76
CA LYS A 182 4.34 9.25 15.59
C LYS A 182 3.56 10.56 15.66
N ILE A 183 2.24 10.45 15.58
CA ILE A 183 1.34 11.56 15.88
C ILE A 183 0.36 11.15 16.98
N ILE A 184 -0.19 12.12 17.68
CA ILE A 184 -1.31 11.91 18.60
C ILE A 184 -2.53 11.52 17.74
N GLU A 185 -3.21 10.47 18.14
CA GLU A 185 -4.44 10.08 17.46
C GLU A 185 -5.57 11.04 17.83
N PRO A 186 -6.28 11.61 16.84
CA PRO A 186 -7.50 12.35 17.13
C PRO A 186 -8.54 11.45 17.79
N VAL A 187 -9.31 12.02 18.67
CA VAL A 187 -10.45 11.32 19.28
C VAL A 187 -11.50 11.07 18.22
N THR A 188 -12.05 9.86 18.18
CA THR A 188 -13.16 9.52 17.30
C THR A 188 -14.37 10.37 17.66
N LYS A 189 -15.02 10.95 16.66
CA LYS A 189 -16.23 11.75 16.84
C LYS A 189 -17.39 10.85 17.29
N GLU A 190 -18.26 11.38 18.11
CA GLU A 190 -19.51 10.71 18.46
C GLU A 190 -20.33 10.42 17.20
N ASN A 191 -21.01 9.29 17.19
CA ASN A 191 -21.82 8.89 16.05
C ASN A 191 -23.05 9.79 15.92
N SER A 192 -23.03 10.66 14.91
CA SER A 192 -24.13 11.58 14.60
C SER A 192 -25.27 10.95 13.78
N GLY A 193 -25.20 9.65 13.49
CA GLY A 193 -26.14 8.98 12.59
C GLY A 193 -25.97 9.34 11.10
N ARG A 194 -24.85 10.02 10.72
CA ARG A 194 -24.56 10.42 9.34
C ARG A 194 -23.48 9.51 8.75
N TYR A 195 -23.88 8.76 7.73
CA TYR A 195 -23.06 7.70 7.13
C TYR A 195 -22.87 7.90 5.64
N LEU A 196 -21.70 7.47 5.13
CA LEU A 196 -21.45 7.24 3.70
C LEU A 196 -21.13 5.79 3.47
N ALA A 197 -21.61 5.23 2.37
CA ALA A 197 -21.17 3.93 1.87
C ALA A 197 -20.33 4.09 0.61
N VAL A 198 -19.39 3.17 0.43
CA VAL A 198 -18.45 3.11 -0.68
C VAL A 198 -18.50 1.72 -1.29
N ASP A 199 -18.94 1.64 -2.55
CA ASP A 199 -18.81 0.47 -3.41
C ASP A 199 -17.53 0.60 -4.26
N LEU A 200 -16.67 -0.44 -4.26
CA LEU A 200 -15.39 -0.47 -4.95
C LEU A 200 -15.51 -1.19 -6.31
N GLY A 201 -15.18 -0.50 -7.39
CA GLY A 201 -15.31 -1.05 -8.72
C GLY A 201 -14.12 -0.80 -9.65
N VAL A 202 -14.07 -1.53 -10.78
CA VAL A 202 -13.00 -1.41 -11.80
C VAL A 202 -13.19 -0.19 -12.70
N ASN A 203 -14.42 0.10 -13.10
CA ASN A 203 -14.71 1.25 -13.96
C ASN A 203 -15.08 2.48 -13.16
N ASN A 204 -15.85 2.30 -12.14
CA ASN A 204 -16.16 3.25 -11.09
C ASN A 204 -15.30 2.83 -9.91
N LEU A 205 -14.21 3.59 -9.66
CA LEU A 205 -13.24 3.23 -8.62
C LEU A 205 -13.87 3.28 -7.24
N LEU A 206 -14.68 4.32 -7.02
CA LEU A 206 -15.55 4.50 -5.87
C LEU A 206 -16.92 4.95 -6.38
N THR A 207 -17.98 4.30 -5.91
CA THR A 207 -19.35 4.84 -5.93
C THR A 207 -19.73 5.15 -4.51
N VAL A 208 -20.15 6.37 -4.26
CA VAL A 208 -20.42 6.88 -2.91
C VAL A 208 -21.87 7.35 -2.82
N ALA A 209 -22.57 6.81 -1.85
CA ALA A 209 -23.92 7.21 -1.46
C ALA A 209 -24.03 7.20 0.08
N GLY A 210 -25.06 7.81 0.64
CA GLY A 210 -25.23 7.88 2.08
C GLY A 210 -26.66 8.11 2.51
N ASN A 211 -26.89 8.14 3.83
CA ASN A 211 -28.18 8.50 4.43
C ASN A 211 -28.32 10.01 4.65
N ILE A 212 -27.59 10.79 3.89
CA ILE A 212 -27.67 12.24 3.88
C ILE A 212 -28.38 12.72 2.61
N ASN A 213 -29.07 13.86 2.67
CA ASN A 213 -29.75 14.41 1.51
C ASN A 213 -28.74 15.06 0.54
N SER A 214 -27.96 14.22 -0.16
CA SER A 214 -27.01 14.66 -1.17
C SER A 214 -26.90 13.67 -2.32
N THR A 215 -26.77 14.20 -3.53
CA THR A 215 -26.62 13.40 -4.75
C THR A 215 -25.42 12.45 -4.65
N PRO A 216 -25.61 11.16 -4.92
CA PRO A 216 -24.52 10.20 -5.01
C PRO A 216 -23.44 10.64 -6.00
N PHE A 217 -22.19 10.22 -5.79
CA PHE A 217 -21.13 10.52 -6.74
C PHE A 217 -20.24 9.32 -7.05
N ILE A 218 -19.59 9.40 -8.18
CA ILE A 218 -18.71 8.36 -8.70
C ILE A 218 -17.33 8.95 -9.01
N ILE A 219 -16.28 8.31 -8.52
CA ILE A 219 -14.90 8.56 -8.94
C ILE A 219 -14.50 7.48 -9.93
N THR A 220 -14.14 7.88 -11.14
CA THR A 220 -13.88 6.94 -12.24
C THR A 220 -12.59 6.14 -12.05
N GLY A 221 -12.61 4.86 -12.38
CA GLY A 221 -11.41 4.00 -12.50
C GLY A 221 -10.74 4.03 -13.88
N LYS A 222 -11.30 4.79 -14.85
CA LYS A 222 -10.81 4.84 -16.24
C LYS A 222 -9.34 5.27 -16.33
N THR A 223 -8.92 6.23 -15.51
CA THR A 223 -7.54 6.73 -15.44
C THR A 223 -6.56 5.60 -15.07
N ILE A 224 -6.84 4.83 -14.03
CA ILE A 224 -5.98 3.70 -13.63
C ILE A 224 -5.95 2.63 -14.73
N LYS A 225 -7.08 2.37 -15.37
CA LYS A 225 -7.15 1.42 -16.49
C LYS A 225 -6.30 1.86 -17.67
N SER A 226 -6.34 3.14 -18.03
CA SER A 226 -5.53 3.72 -19.11
C SER A 226 -4.03 3.60 -18.79
N VAL A 227 -3.62 3.99 -17.58
CA VAL A 227 -2.23 3.86 -17.12
C VAL A 227 -1.75 2.40 -17.17
N ASN A 228 -2.58 1.46 -16.71
CA ASN A 228 -2.25 0.04 -16.75
C ASN A 228 -2.19 -0.51 -18.18
N GLN A 229 -3.08 -0.09 -19.06
CA GLN A 229 -3.10 -0.51 -20.48
C GLN A 229 -1.84 -0.02 -21.20
N PHE A 230 -1.48 1.26 -21.04
CA PHE A 230 -0.25 1.81 -21.58
C PHE A 230 0.98 1.06 -21.08
N PHE A 231 1.05 0.84 -19.76
CA PHE A 231 2.14 0.07 -19.14
C PHE A 231 2.27 -1.32 -19.73
N ASN A 232 1.17 -2.08 -19.82
CA ASN A 232 1.20 -3.46 -20.30
C ASN A 232 1.61 -3.53 -21.79
N LYS A 233 1.10 -2.62 -22.63
CA LYS A 233 1.46 -2.52 -24.05
C LYS A 233 2.95 -2.19 -24.24
N THR A 234 3.43 -1.18 -23.54
CA THR A 234 4.84 -0.73 -23.65
C THR A 234 5.79 -1.79 -23.07
N LYS A 235 5.43 -2.39 -21.93
CA LYS A 235 6.20 -3.49 -21.32
C LYS A 235 6.34 -4.68 -22.28
N ALA A 236 5.24 -5.11 -22.91
CA ALA A 236 5.27 -6.22 -23.86
C ALA A 236 6.18 -5.93 -25.06
N LYS A 237 6.13 -4.68 -25.61
CA LYS A 237 7.03 -4.25 -26.69
C LYS A 237 8.50 -4.31 -26.28
N LEU A 238 8.84 -3.75 -25.10
CA LEU A 238 10.21 -3.73 -24.59
C LEU A 238 10.74 -5.15 -24.31
N ILE A 239 9.91 -6.04 -23.75
CA ILE A 239 10.29 -7.44 -23.51
C ILE A 239 10.55 -8.14 -24.87
N SER A 240 9.65 -8.00 -25.85
CA SER A 240 9.84 -8.58 -27.19
C SER A 240 11.12 -8.08 -27.86
N GLN A 241 11.46 -6.79 -27.72
CA GLN A 241 12.73 -6.24 -28.20
C GLN A 241 13.93 -6.89 -27.49
N LYS A 242 13.85 -7.05 -26.16
CA LYS A 242 14.92 -7.67 -25.36
C LYS A 242 15.14 -9.14 -25.74
N ASP A 243 14.07 -9.89 -25.97
CA ASP A 243 14.12 -11.32 -26.31
C ASP A 243 14.74 -11.58 -27.69
N LYS A 244 14.62 -10.62 -28.63
CA LYS A 244 15.23 -10.68 -29.96
C LYS A 244 16.74 -10.37 -29.95
N LEU A 245 17.28 -9.80 -28.87
CA LEU A 245 18.71 -9.48 -28.78
C LEU A 245 19.56 -10.71 -28.47
N SER A 246 20.69 -10.84 -29.18
CA SER A 246 21.68 -11.89 -28.92
C SER A 246 22.27 -11.82 -27.52
N ASN A 247 22.87 -12.90 -27.03
CA ASN A 247 23.52 -12.90 -25.70
C ASN A 247 24.71 -11.94 -25.60
N LYS A 248 25.33 -11.59 -26.74
CA LYS A 248 26.43 -10.61 -26.80
C LYS A 248 25.97 -9.14 -26.64
N SER A 249 24.66 -8.85 -26.79
CA SER A 249 24.09 -7.48 -26.70
C SER A 249 23.79 -7.04 -25.26
N VAL A 250 24.75 -7.17 -24.35
CA VAL A 250 24.59 -6.91 -22.91
C VAL A 250 24.17 -5.45 -22.64
N ALA A 251 24.84 -4.48 -23.26
CA ALA A 251 24.55 -3.05 -23.07
C ALA A 251 23.12 -2.70 -23.53
N GLN A 252 22.66 -3.23 -24.67
CA GLN A 252 21.30 -3.01 -25.16
C GLN A 252 20.26 -3.62 -24.23
N LYS A 253 20.49 -4.84 -23.73
CA LYS A 253 19.60 -5.47 -22.74
C LYS A 253 19.52 -4.65 -21.45
N GLN A 254 20.67 -4.13 -20.96
CA GLN A 254 20.70 -3.25 -19.79
C GLN A 254 19.94 -1.95 -20.02
N HIS A 255 20.03 -1.37 -21.22
CA HIS A 255 19.26 -0.17 -21.57
C HIS A 255 17.75 -0.43 -21.52
N ILE A 256 17.29 -1.56 -22.09
CA ILE A 256 15.88 -1.96 -22.01
C ILE A 256 15.44 -2.20 -20.56
N ASP A 257 16.28 -2.82 -19.73
CA ASP A 257 15.97 -3.00 -18.30
C ASP A 257 15.82 -1.67 -17.56
N LYS A 258 16.64 -0.66 -17.87
CA LYS A 258 16.48 0.71 -17.35
C LYS A 258 15.14 1.32 -17.77
N GLN A 259 14.74 1.15 -19.05
CA GLN A 259 13.43 1.62 -19.54
C GLN A 259 12.25 0.90 -18.82
N LEU A 260 12.32 -0.42 -18.63
CA LEU A 260 11.31 -1.20 -17.91
C LEU A 260 11.20 -0.75 -16.45
N ASN A 261 12.31 -0.49 -15.80
CA ASN A 261 12.37 0.01 -14.44
C ASN A 261 11.74 1.40 -14.32
N TYR A 262 12.09 2.32 -15.23
CA TYR A 262 11.48 3.64 -15.28
C TYR A 262 9.97 3.59 -15.55
N LEU A 263 9.53 2.75 -16.50
CA LEU A 263 8.12 2.56 -16.81
C LEU A 263 7.33 2.05 -15.60
N SER A 264 7.90 1.09 -14.86
CA SER A 264 7.32 0.54 -13.62
C SER A 264 7.22 1.60 -12.52
N PHE A 265 8.27 2.40 -12.35
CA PHE A 265 8.31 3.52 -11.40
C PHE A 265 7.25 4.56 -11.73
N ARG A 266 7.19 5.02 -13.00
CA ARG A 266 6.20 6.00 -13.47
C ARG A 266 4.77 5.52 -13.24
N ARG A 267 4.46 4.26 -13.63
CA ARG A 267 3.15 3.65 -13.38
C ARG A 267 2.78 3.67 -11.90
N SER A 268 3.70 3.24 -11.05
CA SER A 268 3.44 3.14 -9.61
C SER A 268 3.15 4.51 -8.98
N ASN A 269 3.87 5.55 -9.41
CA ASN A 269 3.66 6.92 -8.92
C ASN A 269 2.34 7.51 -9.42
N LEU A 270 1.98 7.33 -10.70
CA LEU A 270 0.72 7.82 -11.23
C LEU A 270 -0.49 7.17 -10.52
N ILE A 271 -0.43 5.85 -10.28
CA ILE A 271 -1.49 5.17 -9.55
C ILE A 271 -1.52 5.64 -8.10
N LYS A 272 -0.37 5.75 -7.43
CA LYS A 272 -0.28 6.23 -6.04
C LYS A 272 -0.88 7.63 -5.91
N ASP A 273 -0.54 8.56 -6.80
CA ASP A 273 -1.08 9.93 -6.81
C ASP A 273 -2.60 9.92 -6.97
N TYR A 274 -3.11 9.15 -7.95
CA TYR A 274 -4.55 9.05 -8.17
C TYR A 274 -5.30 8.51 -6.95
N LEU A 275 -4.77 7.48 -6.28
CA LEU A 275 -5.37 6.94 -5.05
C LEU A 275 -5.32 7.93 -3.89
N HIS A 276 -4.22 8.69 -3.76
CA HIS A 276 -4.11 9.73 -2.73
C HIS A 276 -5.13 10.86 -2.93
N LYS A 277 -5.31 11.32 -4.16
CA LYS A 277 -6.32 12.33 -4.53
C LYS A 277 -7.74 11.80 -4.30
N THR A 278 -8.01 10.57 -4.75
CA THR A 278 -9.29 9.90 -4.55
C THR A 278 -9.67 9.80 -3.07
N SER A 279 -8.77 9.26 -2.25
CA SER A 279 -9.02 9.14 -0.81
C SER A 279 -9.11 10.50 -0.11
N HIS A 280 -8.36 11.50 -0.55
CA HIS A 280 -8.43 12.85 -0.01
C HIS A 280 -9.78 13.53 -0.31
N TYR A 281 -10.23 13.42 -1.56
CA TYR A 281 -11.55 13.94 -1.95
C TYR A 281 -12.67 13.33 -1.12
N LEU A 282 -12.69 12.00 -0.96
CA LEU A 282 -13.70 11.32 -0.16
C LEU A 282 -13.70 11.81 1.29
N ILE A 283 -12.53 11.95 1.91
CA ILE A 283 -12.45 12.41 3.29
C ILE A 283 -12.84 13.87 3.44
N ASN A 284 -12.44 14.76 2.53
CA ASN A 284 -12.88 16.15 2.54
C ASN A 284 -14.39 16.25 2.39
N TYR A 285 -14.98 15.47 1.47
CA TYR A 285 -16.43 15.39 1.32
C TYR A 285 -17.11 14.92 2.61
N ALA A 286 -16.55 13.89 3.27
CA ALA A 286 -17.08 13.40 4.53
C ALA A 286 -17.02 14.46 5.64
N VAL A 287 -15.91 15.19 5.76
CA VAL A 287 -15.72 16.27 6.74
C VAL A 287 -16.73 17.40 6.50
N THR A 288 -16.85 17.88 5.24
CA THR A 288 -17.79 18.95 4.86
C THR A 288 -19.24 18.60 5.18
N ASN A 289 -19.60 17.33 4.98
CA ASN A 289 -20.97 16.84 5.25
C ASN A 289 -21.15 16.30 6.67
N LYS A 290 -20.21 16.52 7.58
CA LYS A 290 -20.26 16.11 8.99
C LYS A 290 -20.51 14.60 9.16
N ILE A 291 -19.92 13.79 8.28
CA ILE A 291 -20.01 12.32 8.32
C ILE A 291 -19.16 11.82 9.49
N THR A 292 -19.70 10.89 10.25
CA THR A 292 -18.99 10.25 11.37
C THR A 292 -18.53 8.84 11.04
N THR A 293 -19.15 8.19 10.06
CA THR A 293 -18.80 6.81 9.70
C THR A 293 -18.83 6.60 8.19
N ILE A 294 -17.79 5.97 7.65
CA ILE A 294 -17.71 5.51 6.25
C ILE A 294 -17.77 3.98 6.24
N VAL A 295 -18.74 3.42 5.51
CA VAL A 295 -18.90 1.98 5.32
C VAL A 295 -18.31 1.59 3.97
N ILE A 296 -17.39 0.64 3.94
CA ILE A 296 -16.77 0.16 2.70
C ILE A 296 -17.14 -1.29 2.47
N GLY A 297 -17.74 -1.58 1.32
CA GLY A 297 -17.94 -2.94 0.85
C GLY A 297 -16.61 -3.54 0.42
N LEU A 298 -16.24 -4.70 0.99
CA LEU A 298 -15.02 -5.41 0.62
C LEU A 298 -15.09 -6.88 1.08
N ASN A 299 -15.13 -7.80 0.14
CA ASN A 299 -15.08 -9.22 0.46
C ASN A 299 -13.66 -9.67 0.82
N PRO A 300 -13.45 -10.44 1.89
CA PRO A 300 -12.16 -11.06 2.20
C PRO A 300 -11.63 -11.86 1.02
N ASN A 301 -10.35 -11.71 0.72
CA ASN A 301 -9.66 -12.48 -0.33
C ASN A 301 -10.28 -12.40 -1.75
N TRP A 302 -11.12 -11.42 -2.03
CA TRP A 302 -11.87 -11.26 -3.29
C TRP A 302 -11.02 -11.26 -4.57
N LYS A 303 -9.70 -11.11 -4.46
CA LYS A 303 -8.75 -11.22 -5.58
C LYS A 303 -8.09 -12.60 -5.72
N GLN A 304 -8.26 -13.48 -4.74
CA GLN A 304 -7.66 -14.81 -4.76
C GLN A 304 -8.59 -15.78 -5.51
N GLY A 305 -8.01 -16.54 -6.46
CA GLY A 305 -8.78 -17.52 -7.22
C GLY A 305 -9.84 -16.96 -8.18
N ILE A 306 -9.85 -15.62 -8.38
CA ILE A 306 -10.88 -14.99 -9.23
C ILE A 306 -10.70 -15.39 -10.70
N ASN A 307 -11.80 -15.86 -11.32
CA ASN A 307 -11.86 -16.17 -12.73
C ASN A 307 -13.07 -15.49 -13.42
N ILE A 308 -12.85 -14.24 -13.84
CA ILE A 308 -13.81 -13.39 -14.57
C ILE A 308 -13.36 -13.18 -16.04
N GLY A 309 -12.53 -14.11 -16.53
CA GLY A 309 -11.91 -14.08 -17.86
C GLY A 309 -10.62 -13.25 -17.91
N LYS A 310 -9.67 -13.67 -18.76
CA LYS A 310 -8.28 -13.18 -18.84
C LYS A 310 -8.14 -11.64 -18.84
N LYS A 311 -8.93 -10.94 -19.67
CA LYS A 311 -8.89 -9.48 -19.79
C LYS A 311 -9.43 -8.78 -18.52
N ASN A 312 -10.50 -9.30 -17.93
CA ASN A 312 -11.10 -8.71 -16.72
C ASN A 312 -10.25 -9.00 -15.49
N ASN A 313 -9.69 -10.19 -15.35
CA ASN A 313 -8.74 -10.54 -14.29
C ASN A 313 -7.54 -9.58 -14.31
N GLN A 314 -6.93 -9.33 -15.47
CA GLN A 314 -5.81 -8.41 -15.60
C GLN A 314 -6.17 -6.99 -15.13
N LYS A 315 -7.35 -6.49 -15.51
CA LYS A 315 -7.83 -5.16 -15.09
C LYS A 315 -8.08 -5.10 -13.59
N PHE A 316 -8.79 -6.09 -13.06
CA PHE A 316 -9.19 -6.14 -11.65
C PHE A 316 -8.00 -6.29 -10.70
N VAL A 317 -7.09 -7.25 -10.98
CA VAL A 317 -5.90 -7.50 -10.15
C VAL A 317 -4.95 -6.31 -10.16
N SER A 318 -4.87 -5.56 -11.27
CA SER A 318 -3.94 -4.43 -11.42
C SER A 318 -4.32 -3.15 -10.65
N ILE A 319 -5.54 -3.07 -10.08
CA ILE A 319 -5.98 -1.96 -9.22
C ILE A 319 -5.66 -2.30 -7.76
N PRO A 320 -4.87 -1.50 -7.04
CA PRO A 320 -4.48 -1.80 -5.66
C PRO A 320 -5.57 -1.34 -4.65
N PHE A 321 -6.74 -1.98 -4.66
CA PHE A 321 -7.87 -1.64 -3.79
C PHE A 321 -7.53 -1.67 -2.30
N ALA A 322 -6.77 -2.67 -1.83
CA ALA A 322 -6.36 -2.74 -0.43
C ALA A 322 -5.57 -1.49 -0.01
N ARG A 323 -4.72 -0.95 -0.90
CA ARG A 323 -4.01 0.31 -0.64
C ARG A 323 -4.97 1.50 -0.56
N LEU A 324 -5.99 1.54 -1.43
CA LEU A 324 -7.00 2.61 -1.40
C LEU A 324 -7.78 2.58 -0.08
N VAL A 325 -8.23 1.39 0.35
CA VAL A 325 -8.94 1.21 1.63
C VAL A 325 -8.06 1.65 2.80
N GLN A 326 -6.79 1.23 2.85
CA GLN A 326 -5.84 1.69 3.86
C GLN A 326 -5.67 3.22 3.86
N MET A 327 -5.62 3.84 2.66
CA MET A 327 -5.54 5.31 2.55
C MET A 327 -6.79 6.00 3.07
N ILE A 328 -7.98 5.44 2.84
CA ILE A 328 -9.24 5.96 3.38
C ILE A 328 -9.24 5.80 4.90
N GLN A 329 -8.89 4.62 5.41
CA GLN A 329 -8.89 4.33 6.86
C GLN A 329 -7.99 5.28 7.64
N TYR A 330 -6.70 5.45 7.24
CA TYR A 330 -5.81 6.31 8.01
C TYR A 330 -6.19 7.79 7.90
N LYS A 331 -6.67 8.25 6.73
CA LYS A 331 -7.10 9.64 6.56
C LYS A 331 -8.40 9.94 7.29
N ALA A 332 -9.34 9.00 7.31
CA ALA A 332 -10.57 9.08 8.10
C ALA A 332 -10.23 9.19 9.59
N LYS A 333 -9.35 8.32 10.07
CA LYS A 333 -8.87 8.33 11.46
C LYS A 333 -8.25 9.66 11.86
N LEU A 334 -7.50 10.31 10.94
CA LEU A 334 -6.96 11.67 11.14
C LEU A 334 -8.03 12.76 11.30
N GLN A 335 -9.27 12.49 10.90
CA GLN A 335 -10.41 13.40 11.01
C GLN A 335 -11.43 12.97 12.08
N GLY A 336 -11.10 11.93 12.86
CA GLY A 336 -11.98 11.35 13.85
C GLY A 336 -13.21 10.67 13.22
N ILE A 337 -13.10 10.17 11.99
CA ILE A 337 -14.15 9.45 11.25
C ILE A 337 -13.88 7.96 11.32
N ASP A 338 -14.89 7.18 11.68
CA ASP A 338 -14.82 5.74 11.69
C ASP A 338 -14.93 5.14 10.28
N VAL A 339 -14.27 3.98 10.09
CA VAL A 339 -14.37 3.20 8.84
C VAL A 339 -14.73 1.76 9.16
N VAL A 340 -15.93 1.37 8.76
CA VAL A 340 -16.43 0.01 8.88
C VAL A 340 -16.27 -0.72 7.55
N ILE A 341 -15.67 -1.91 7.57
CA ILE A 341 -15.59 -2.78 6.40
C ILE A 341 -16.66 -3.87 6.54
N THR A 342 -17.48 -4.04 5.51
CA THR A 342 -18.53 -5.05 5.48
C THR A 342 -18.46 -5.90 4.21
N GLU A 343 -19.02 -7.09 4.27
CA GLU A 343 -19.11 -7.99 3.14
C GLU A 343 -20.18 -7.53 2.14
N GLU A 344 -19.92 -7.73 0.84
CA GLU A 344 -20.77 -7.27 -0.27
C GLU A 344 -21.79 -8.30 -0.79
N SER A 345 -21.96 -9.46 -0.15
CA SER A 345 -22.84 -10.50 -0.66
C SER A 345 -24.25 -9.96 -0.88
N TYR A 346 -24.79 -10.22 -2.07
CA TYR A 346 -26.13 -9.85 -2.56
C TYR A 346 -26.41 -8.34 -2.72
N THR A 347 -25.54 -7.43 -2.33
CA THR A 347 -25.76 -5.98 -2.38
C THR A 347 -26.00 -5.44 -3.80
N SER A 348 -25.41 -6.05 -4.82
CA SER A 348 -25.60 -5.66 -6.22
C SER A 348 -26.81 -6.29 -6.91
N LYS A 349 -27.43 -7.31 -6.29
CA LYS A 349 -28.57 -8.05 -6.84
C LYS A 349 -29.89 -7.59 -6.25
N CYS A 350 -29.94 -7.39 -4.93
CA CYS A 350 -31.15 -6.97 -4.23
C CYS A 350 -31.50 -5.52 -4.52
N SER A 351 -32.78 -5.23 -4.61
CA SER A 351 -33.28 -3.88 -4.82
C SER A 351 -33.24 -3.08 -3.51
N PHE A 352 -32.52 -1.97 -3.50
CA PHE A 352 -32.50 -1.05 -2.37
C PHE A 352 -33.85 -0.32 -2.24
N LEU A 353 -34.43 0.11 -3.37
CA LEU A 353 -35.67 0.89 -3.39
C LEU A 353 -36.90 0.13 -2.89
N ASP A 354 -36.87 -1.19 -3.01
CA ASP A 354 -37.95 -2.08 -2.61
C ASP A 354 -37.68 -2.74 -1.23
N ASN A 355 -36.67 -2.29 -0.50
CA ASN A 355 -36.24 -2.85 0.79
C ASN A 355 -36.06 -4.37 0.78
N GLU A 356 -35.64 -4.94 -0.38
CA GLU A 356 -35.46 -6.36 -0.54
C GLU A 356 -34.40 -6.89 0.43
N THR A 357 -34.69 -8.00 1.12
CA THR A 357 -33.76 -8.61 2.09
C THR A 357 -32.44 -9.01 1.45
N LEU A 358 -31.29 -8.71 2.10
CA LEU A 358 -29.95 -8.90 1.52
C LEU A 358 -29.46 -10.35 1.69
N GLN A 359 -30.10 -11.27 0.94
CA GLN A 359 -29.82 -12.70 0.94
C GLN A 359 -29.95 -13.29 -0.47
N LYS A 360 -29.74 -14.59 -0.62
CA LYS A 360 -30.02 -15.30 -1.86
C LYS A 360 -31.52 -15.42 -2.03
N HIS A 361 -32.02 -15.01 -3.19
CA HIS A 361 -33.40 -15.23 -3.62
C HIS A 361 -33.44 -16.06 -4.90
N ASP A 362 -34.49 -16.86 -5.09
CA ASP A 362 -34.75 -17.57 -6.35
C ASP A 362 -35.17 -16.58 -7.44
N SER A 363 -35.91 -15.52 -7.08
CA SER A 363 -36.25 -14.39 -7.90
C SER A 363 -36.04 -13.10 -7.13
N TYR A 364 -35.39 -12.11 -7.74
CA TYR A 364 -35.13 -10.80 -7.13
C TYR A 364 -36.23 -9.82 -7.54
N LEU A 365 -36.58 -8.89 -6.63
CA LEU A 365 -37.61 -7.87 -6.85
C LEU A 365 -37.21 -6.87 -7.94
N GLY A 366 -35.94 -6.52 -8.01
CA GLY A 366 -35.41 -5.66 -9.02
C GLY A 366 -34.48 -6.37 -10.01
N LYS A 367 -34.18 -5.73 -11.13
CA LYS A 367 -33.28 -6.29 -12.17
C LYS A 367 -32.31 -5.27 -12.71
N ARG A 368 -31.09 -5.70 -13.01
CA ARG A 368 -30.10 -4.90 -13.70
C ARG A 368 -30.35 -4.95 -15.22
N LEU A 369 -30.88 -3.85 -15.81
CA LEU A 369 -31.20 -3.79 -17.23
C LEU A 369 -29.94 -3.71 -18.10
N LYS A 370 -29.00 -2.86 -17.69
CA LYS A 370 -27.71 -2.68 -18.36
C LYS A 370 -26.66 -2.18 -17.37
N ARG A 371 -25.44 -2.04 -17.82
CA ARG A 371 -24.40 -1.49 -16.98
C ARG A 371 -24.77 -0.09 -16.50
N GLY A 372 -24.76 0.13 -15.18
CA GLY A 372 -25.08 1.42 -14.56
C GLY A 372 -26.58 1.69 -14.42
N LEU A 373 -27.47 0.78 -14.81
CA LEU A 373 -28.92 0.96 -14.67
C LEU A 373 -29.57 -0.26 -14.02
N PHE A 374 -30.29 0.00 -12.92
CA PHE A 374 -31.06 -0.98 -12.17
C PHE A 374 -32.53 -0.51 -12.10
N GLU A 375 -33.47 -1.41 -12.30
CA GLU A 375 -34.91 -1.17 -12.22
C GLU A 375 -35.46 -1.87 -10.98
N SER A 376 -36.22 -1.14 -10.15
CA SER A 376 -36.93 -1.68 -9.01
C SER A 376 -38.24 -2.38 -9.43
N LEU A 377 -38.86 -3.10 -8.50
CA LEU A 377 -40.16 -3.71 -8.71
C LEU A 377 -41.22 -2.69 -9.16
N THR A 378 -41.16 -1.50 -8.60
CA THR A 378 -42.09 -0.40 -8.91
C THR A 378 -41.78 0.36 -10.20
N GLY A 379 -40.81 -0.13 -11.02
CA GLY A 379 -40.42 0.51 -12.29
C GLY A 379 -39.54 1.77 -12.12
N ARG A 380 -39.07 2.08 -10.91
CA ARG A 380 -38.14 3.19 -10.67
C ARG A 380 -36.72 2.81 -11.06
N PHE A 381 -35.99 3.77 -11.61
CA PHE A 381 -34.62 3.57 -12.05
C PHE A 381 -33.63 4.16 -11.08
N ILE A 382 -32.58 3.40 -10.76
CA ILE A 382 -31.44 3.83 -9.95
C ILE A 382 -30.12 3.42 -10.63
N ASN A 383 -29.05 4.17 -10.40
CA ASN A 383 -27.74 3.69 -10.85
C ASN A 383 -27.38 2.40 -10.12
N ALA A 384 -26.98 1.35 -10.87
CA ALA A 384 -26.75 0.02 -10.32
C ALA A 384 -25.62 -0.04 -9.26
N ASP A 385 -24.58 0.82 -9.40
CA ASP A 385 -23.49 0.86 -8.43
C ASP A 385 -23.90 1.70 -7.19
N VAL A 386 -24.82 2.69 -7.35
CA VAL A 386 -25.46 3.40 -6.23
C VAL A 386 -26.38 2.45 -5.45
N ASN A 387 -27.18 1.63 -6.14
CA ASN A 387 -27.97 0.57 -5.49
C ASN A 387 -27.09 -0.33 -4.62
N GLY A 388 -25.94 -0.78 -5.15
CA GLY A 388 -24.96 -1.55 -4.40
C GLY A 388 -24.43 -0.82 -3.16
N ALA A 389 -24.01 0.44 -3.33
CA ALA A 389 -23.50 1.25 -2.22
C ALA A 389 -24.53 1.45 -1.10
N LEU A 390 -25.79 1.72 -1.43
CA LEU A 390 -26.86 1.88 -0.45
C LEU A 390 -27.19 0.56 0.27
N ASN A 391 -27.16 -0.55 -0.44
CA ASN A 391 -27.31 -1.88 0.17
C ASN A 391 -26.10 -2.24 1.08
N ILE A 392 -24.88 -1.81 0.74
CA ILE A 392 -23.72 -1.91 1.65
C ILE A 392 -23.99 -1.12 2.93
N LEU A 393 -24.54 0.09 2.82
CA LEU A 393 -24.90 0.88 3.99
C LEU A 393 -25.97 0.16 4.84
N ARG A 394 -27.02 -0.32 4.20
CA ARG A 394 -28.13 -1.01 4.87
C ARG A 394 -27.69 -2.26 5.65
N LYS A 395 -26.64 -2.97 5.19
CA LYS A 395 -26.04 -4.09 5.95
C LYS A 395 -25.49 -3.67 7.32
N VAL A 396 -25.10 -2.43 7.48
CA VAL A 396 -24.43 -1.97 8.71
C VAL A 396 -25.39 -1.22 9.64
N ILE A 397 -26.26 -0.38 9.08
CA ILE A 397 -27.14 0.46 9.89
C ILE A 397 -28.62 0.04 9.86
N GLY A 398 -28.96 -1.02 9.12
CA GLY A 398 -30.35 -1.41 8.89
C GLY A 398 -31.06 -0.48 7.89
N ASP A 399 -32.38 -0.54 7.86
CA ASP A 399 -33.19 0.34 7.01
C ASP A 399 -33.12 1.79 7.52
N PHE A 400 -33.07 2.72 6.60
CA PHE A 400 -32.98 4.15 6.89
C PHE A 400 -33.83 4.98 5.94
N LYS A 401 -34.23 6.17 6.40
CA LYS A 401 -35.00 7.15 5.58
C LYS A 401 -34.10 7.73 4.49
N PHE A 402 -34.61 7.82 3.29
CA PHE A 402 -33.93 8.43 2.13
C PHE A 402 -34.93 9.17 1.26
N ASP A 403 -34.41 10.15 0.49
CA ASP A 403 -35.20 10.82 -0.53
C ASP A 403 -35.07 10.07 -1.87
N PRO A 404 -36.13 9.46 -2.40
CA PRO A 404 -36.08 8.74 -3.66
C PRO A 404 -35.63 9.60 -4.84
N ILE A 405 -35.93 10.89 -4.87
CA ILE A 405 -35.51 11.82 -5.93
C ILE A 405 -34.01 11.96 -5.93
N VAL A 406 -33.42 12.15 -4.75
CA VAL A 406 -31.95 12.28 -4.58
C VAL A 406 -31.23 11.00 -4.93
N VAL A 407 -31.70 9.87 -4.43
CA VAL A 407 -31.07 8.55 -4.60
C VAL A 407 -31.15 8.06 -6.05
N CYS A 408 -32.28 8.31 -6.74
CA CYS A 408 -32.49 7.97 -8.15
C CYS A 408 -31.88 8.99 -9.12
N SER A 409 -31.36 10.12 -8.63
CA SER A 409 -30.70 11.09 -9.49
C SER A 409 -29.44 10.52 -10.14
N THR A 410 -29.07 11.05 -11.31
CA THR A 410 -27.83 10.66 -11.98
C THR A 410 -26.63 11.00 -11.10
N PRO A 411 -25.77 10.02 -10.74
CA PRO A 411 -24.61 10.29 -9.90
C PRO A 411 -23.66 11.31 -10.53
N LYS A 412 -23.12 12.22 -9.71
CA LYS A 412 -22.09 13.17 -10.15
C LYS A 412 -20.79 12.42 -10.45
N ILE A 413 -20.24 12.57 -11.64
CA ILE A 413 -18.95 11.99 -12.01
C ILE A 413 -17.83 12.97 -11.64
N ILE A 414 -17.01 12.57 -10.69
CA ILE A 414 -15.89 13.39 -10.20
C ILE A 414 -14.61 13.04 -10.95
N ASN A 415 -14.03 14.06 -11.60
CA ASN A 415 -12.74 13.95 -12.26
C ASN A 415 -11.64 14.43 -11.32
N ILE A 416 -11.01 13.47 -10.64
CA ILE A 416 -9.93 13.71 -9.66
C ILE A 416 -8.70 14.40 -10.25
N LEU A 417 -8.48 14.35 -11.56
CA LEU A 417 -7.33 15.00 -12.21
C LEU A 417 -7.56 16.51 -12.44
N LYS A 418 -8.81 16.97 -12.34
CA LYS A 418 -9.18 18.39 -12.50
C LYS A 418 -9.37 19.12 -11.16
N ILE A 419 -9.24 18.39 -10.07
CA ILE A 419 -9.26 18.87 -8.68
C ILE A 419 -7.82 18.84 -8.15
#